data_33e9c26d0bd96f3bef7aa25569a3080b
#
_entry.id   33e9c26d0bd96f3bef7aa25569a3080b
#
_cell.length_a   1.000
_cell.length_b   1.000
_cell.length_c   1.000
_cell.angle_alpha   90.00
_cell.angle_beta   90.00
_cell.angle_gamma   90.00
#
_symmetry.space_group_name_H-M   'P 1'
#
loop_
_entity.id
_entity.type
_entity.pdbx_description
1 polymer ?
#
loop_
_entity_poly.entity_id
_entity_poly.type
_entity_poly.pdbx_seq_one_letter_code
_entity_poly.pdbx_strand_id
1 'polypeptide(L)'
;MNERAEDLTVEYEEDGQILVKELDKAVLSKGAWATVLFRYQEWRASTGDYGPEKYVIRRYQKSGGEYRQKSKFVISSADQARKIIETLTAWIDQPSAE
;
A
#
# COMPACT_ATOMS: atom_id res chain seq x y z
N MET A 1 -10.97 -7.78 -13.19
CA MET A 1 -10.49 -8.93 -12.42
C MET A 1 -9.03 -8.78 -12.09
N ASN A 2 -8.67 -9.04 -10.83
CA ASN A 2 -7.31 -8.81 -10.35
C ASN A 2 -6.50 -10.10 -10.46
N GLU A 3 -6.17 -10.47 -11.69
CA GLU A 3 -5.40 -11.69 -11.92
C GLU A 3 -3.89 -11.47 -11.80
N ARG A 4 -3.45 -10.23 -11.92
CA ARG A 4 -2.04 -9.88 -11.88
C ARG A 4 -1.79 -8.91 -10.73
N ALA A 5 -0.65 -9.08 -10.07
CA ALA A 5 -0.30 -8.18 -8.97
C ALA A 5 -0.22 -6.73 -9.46
N GLU A 6 0.24 -6.54 -10.69
CA GLU A 6 0.38 -5.20 -11.26
C GLU A 6 -0.95 -4.48 -11.46
N ASP A 7 -2.06 -5.21 -11.48
CA ASP A 7 -3.39 -4.64 -11.69
C ASP A 7 -4.09 -4.27 -10.38
N LEU A 8 -3.49 -4.61 -9.23
CA LEU A 8 -4.07 -4.29 -7.94
C LEU A 8 -4.00 -2.80 -7.67
N THR A 9 -5.04 -2.24 -7.06
CA THR A 9 -5.10 -0.81 -6.81
C THR A 9 -5.85 -0.53 -5.52
N VAL A 10 -5.55 0.61 -4.91
CA VAL A 10 -6.34 1.14 -3.80
C VAL A 10 -7.36 2.15 -4.29
N GLU A 11 -7.34 2.49 -5.58
CA GLU A 11 -8.20 3.56 -6.09
C GLU A 11 -9.66 3.18 -5.95
N TYR A 12 -10.47 4.13 -5.49
CA TYR A 12 -11.88 3.92 -5.26
C TYR A 12 -12.66 5.16 -5.66
N GLU A 13 -13.68 4.96 -6.47
CA GLU A 13 -14.51 6.05 -6.97
C GLU A 13 -15.96 5.78 -6.60
N GLU A 14 -16.67 6.84 -6.23
CA GLU A 14 -18.09 6.76 -5.89
C GLU A 14 -18.78 7.99 -6.43
N ASP A 15 -19.85 7.78 -7.18
CA ASP A 15 -20.68 8.87 -7.73
C ASP A 15 -19.85 9.90 -8.49
N GLY A 16 -18.88 9.43 -9.26
CA GLY A 16 -18.05 10.29 -10.10
C GLY A 16 -16.90 10.96 -9.38
N GLN A 17 -16.78 10.77 -8.06
CA GLN A 17 -15.68 11.35 -7.28
C GLN A 17 -14.71 10.27 -6.86
N ILE A 18 -13.43 10.46 -7.16
CA ILE A 18 -12.39 9.54 -6.70
C ILE A 18 -12.15 9.82 -5.22
N LEU A 19 -12.59 8.89 -4.37
CA LEU A 19 -12.48 9.03 -2.92
C LEU A 19 -11.12 8.59 -2.41
N VAL A 20 -10.51 7.59 -3.04
CA VAL A 20 -9.14 7.16 -2.72
C VAL A 20 -8.39 7.23 -4.04
N LYS A 21 -7.38 8.09 -4.08
CA LYS A 21 -6.63 8.35 -5.30
C LYS A 21 -5.25 7.69 -5.19
N GLU A 22 -5.00 6.71 -6.04
CA GLU A 22 -3.69 6.07 -6.07
C GLU A 22 -2.70 7.00 -6.75
N LEU A 23 -1.58 7.25 -6.09
CA LEU A 23 -0.52 8.09 -6.63
C LEU A 23 0.61 7.24 -7.22
N ASP A 24 0.93 6.13 -6.55
CA ASP A 24 2.00 5.26 -7.00
C ASP A 24 1.86 3.92 -6.30
N LYS A 25 2.56 2.92 -6.80
CA LYS A 25 2.58 1.62 -6.14
C LYS A 25 3.87 0.89 -6.46
N ALA A 26 4.21 -0.04 -5.57
CA ALA A 26 5.37 -0.91 -5.76
C ALA A 26 4.95 -2.32 -5.38
N VAL A 27 5.12 -3.26 -6.29
CA VAL A 27 4.87 -4.67 -6.01
C VAL A 27 6.10 -5.23 -5.33
N LEU A 28 5.97 -5.52 -4.03
CA LEU A 28 7.10 -6.00 -3.23
C LEU A 28 7.34 -7.50 -3.45
N SER A 29 6.27 -8.25 -3.65
CA SER A 29 6.36 -9.68 -3.94
C SER A 29 5.08 -10.10 -4.61
N LYS A 30 5.14 -11.20 -5.36
CA LYS A 30 3.95 -11.74 -6.03
C LYS A 30 4.12 -13.25 -6.16
N GLY A 31 3.01 -13.92 -6.50
CA GLY A 31 2.92 -15.36 -6.57
C GLY A 31 1.61 -15.78 -5.97
N ALA A 32 1.61 -16.87 -5.18
CA ALA A 32 0.40 -17.27 -4.47
C ALA A 32 -0.06 -16.17 -3.50
N TRP A 33 0.89 -15.44 -2.95
CA TRP A 33 0.64 -14.23 -2.16
C TRP A 33 1.31 -13.05 -2.86
N ALA A 34 0.66 -11.88 -2.81
CA ALA A 34 1.23 -10.65 -3.31
C ALA A 34 1.23 -9.61 -2.20
N THR A 35 2.32 -8.85 -2.12
CA THR A 35 2.45 -7.74 -1.18
C THR A 35 2.72 -6.49 -1.98
N VAL A 36 1.86 -5.48 -1.84
CA VAL A 36 1.95 -4.26 -2.63
C VAL A 36 1.93 -3.06 -1.69
N LEU A 37 2.83 -2.14 -1.94
CA LEU A 37 2.91 -0.87 -1.22
C LEU A 37 2.30 0.20 -2.11
N PHE A 38 1.33 0.94 -1.56
CA PHE A 38 0.64 2.00 -2.30
C PHE A 38 0.89 3.35 -1.64
N ARG A 39 1.02 4.39 -2.46
CA ARG A 39 1.01 5.78 -2.04
C ARG A 39 -0.29 6.37 -2.56
N TYR A 40 -1.06 7.02 -1.68
CA TYR A 40 -2.40 7.45 -2.04
C TYR A 40 -2.83 8.67 -1.24
N GLN A 41 -3.95 9.27 -1.66
CA GLN A 41 -4.60 10.38 -0.97
C GLN A 41 -6.08 10.07 -0.85
N GLU A 42 -6.70 10.63 0.19
CA GLU A 42 -8.14 10.48 0.41
C GLU A 42 -8.83 11.82 0.21
N TRP A 43 -9.98 11.77 -0.46
CA TRP A 43 -10.80 12.95 -0.69
C TRP A 43 -11.41 13.43 0.62
N ARG A 44 -11.35 14.75 0.86
CA ARG A 44 -11.96 15.35 2.04
C ARG A 44 -13.09 16.27 1.59
N ALA A 45 -14.33 15.83 1.80
CA ALA A 45 -15.49 16.59 1.37
C ALA A 45 -15.56 17.93 2.09
N SER A 46 -15.11 17.99 3.34
CA SER A 46 -15.18 19.22 4.13
C SER A 46 -14.36 20.36 3.56
N THR A 47 -13.24 20.03 2.88
CA THR A 47 -12.38 21.05 2.28
C THR A 47 -12.46 21.06 0.76
N GLY A 48 -13.09 20.05 0.15
CA GLY A 48 -13.15 19.93 -1.28
C GLY A 48 -11.77 19.65 -1.90
N ASP A 49 -10.93 18.93 -1.19
CA ASP A 49 -9.55 18.68 -1.62
C ASP A 49 -9.08 17.34 -1.09
N TYR A 50 -7.96 16.87 -1.63
CA TYR A 50 -7.36 15.65 -1.13
C TYR A 50 -6.49 15.94 0.08
N GLY A 51 -6.47 14.99 1.03
CA GLY A 51 -5.65 15.11 2.22
C GLY A 51 -4.18 14.83 1.93
N PRO A 52 -3.38 14.72 2.99
CA PRO A 52 -1.96 14.44 2.83
C PRO A 52 -1.75 13.04 2.25
N GLU A 53 -0.56 12.83 1.68
CA GLU A 53 -0.21 11.52 1.15
C GLU A 53 -0.09 10.51 2.27
N LYS A 54 -0.59 9.32 1.98
CA LYS A 54 -0.57 8.21 2.91
C LYS A 54 0.02 6.99 2.23
N TYR A 55 0.37 6.02 3.03
CA TYR A 55 1.00 4.79 2.54
C TYR A 55 0.31 3.60 3.17
N VAL A 56 0.11 2.52 2.38
CA VAL A 56 -0.47 1.30 2.90
C VAL A 56 0.20 0.11 2.25
N ILE A 57 0.46 -0.91 3.06
CA ILE A 57 0.94 -2.20 2.56
C ILE A 57 -0.24 -3.15 2.62
N ARG A 58 -0.59 -3.73 1.46
CA ARG A 58 -1.68 -4.70 1.39
C ARG A 58 -1.13 -6.06 0.98
N ARG A 59 -1.68 -7.09 1.61
CA ARG A 59 -1.36 -8.46 1.25
C ARG A 59 -2.58 -9.11 0.63
N TYR A 60 -2.34 -9.82 -0.45
CA TYR A 60 -3.39 -10.49 -1.22
C TYR A 60 -3.02 -11.96 -1.37
N GLN A 61 -4.02 -12.80 -1.41
CA GLN A 61 -3.84 -14.22 -1.68
C GLN A 61 -4.57 -14.57 -2.96
N LYS A 62 -3.91 -15.30 -3.85
CA LYS A 62 -4.52 -15.72 -5.10
C LYS A 62 -5.43 -16.92 -4.84
N SER A 63 -6.66 -16.82 -5.31
CA SER A 63 -7.66 -17.86 -5.14
C SER A 63 -8.54 -17.87 -6.39
N GLY A 64 -8.61 -19.01 -7.05
CA GLY A 64 -9.43 -19.12 -8.26
C GLY A 64 -8.95 -18.21 -9.37
N GLY A 65 -7.65 -17.93 -9.45
CA GLY A 65 -7.10 -17.08 -10.48
C GLY A 65 -7.17 -15.59 -10.18
N GLU A 66 -7.71 -15.21 -9.03
CA GLU A 66 -7.86 -13.80 -8.63
C GLU A 66 -7.18 -13.54 -7.32
N TYR A 67 -6.60 -12.35 -7.20
CA TYR A 67 -6.07 -11.89 -5.92
C TYR A 67 -7.18 -11.31 -5.06
N ARG A 68 -7.23 -11.72 -3.80
CA ARG A 68 -8.18 -11.23 -2.81
C ARG A 68 -7.42 -10.66 -1.64
N GLN A 69 -7.81 -9.46 -1.21
CA GLN A 69 -7.14 -8.80 -0.10
C GLN A 69 -7.35 -9.59 1.19
N LYS A 70 -6.27 -9.85 1.91
CA LYS A 70 -6.30 -10.58 3.17
C LYS A 70 -5.98 -9.70 4.36
N SER A 71 -5.04 -8.77 4.21
CA SER A 71 -4.66 -7.90 5.30
C SER A 71 -4.06 -6.63 4.75
N LYS A 72 -3.99 -5.61 5.63
CA LYS A 72 -3.35 -4.35 5.26
C LYS A 72 -2.72 -3.74 6.51
N PHE A 73 -1.69 -2.94 6.28
CA PHE A 73 -1.08 -2.13 7.32
C PHE A 73 -0.94 -0.71 6.79
N VAL A 74 -1.64 0.22 7.43
CA VAL A 74 -1.61 1.62 7.03
C VAL A 74 -0.46 2.30 7.76
N ILE A 75 0.44 2.92 6.99
CA ILE A 75 1.52 3.72 7.57
C ILE A 75 0.95 5.12 7.74
N SER A 76 0.80 5.57 8.97
CA SER A 76 -0.02 6.74 9.29
C SER A 76 0.63 8.07 8.92
N SER A 77 1.93 8.11 8.69
CA SER A 77 2.61 9.37 8.38
C SER A 77 3.96 9.10 7.73
N ALA A 78 4.52 10.13 7.11
CA ALA A 78 5.87 10.05 6.56
C ALA A 78 6.89 9.79 7.67
N ASP A 79 6.66 10.35 8.86
CA ASP A 79 7.56 10.13 9.98
C ASP A 79 7.56 8.67 10.40
N GLN A 80 6.39 8.03 10.44
CA GLN A 80 6.33 6.60 10.75
C GLN A 80 7.04 5.79 9.67
N ALA A 81 6.85 6.16 8.41
CA ALA A 81 7.52 5.48 7.30
C ALA A 81 9.03 5.57 7.45
N ARG A 82 9.56 6.75 7.78
CA ARG A 82 10.99 6.94 7.97
C ARG A 82 11.51 6.10 9.13
N LYS A 83 10.73 6.01 10.21
CA LYS A 83 11.13 5.21 11.36
C LYS A 83 11.21 3.73 11.00
N ILE A 84 10.26 3.25 10.18
CA ILE A 84 10.28 1.88 9.70
C ILE A 84 11.54 1.65 8.86
N ILE A 85 11.84 2.58 7.95
CA ILE A 85 13.02 2.48 7.09
C ILE A 85 14.28 2.43 7.93
N GLU A 86 14.42 3.35 8.88
CA GLU A 86 15.60 3.42 9.73
C GLU A 86 15.80 2.14 10.54
N THR A 87 14.70 1.64 11.09
CA THR A 87 14.74 0.45 11.93
C THR A 87 15.13 -0.78 11.11
N LEU A 88 14.47 -0.96 9.96
CA LEU A 88 14.77 -2.10 9.10
C LEU A 88 16.20 -2.01 8.57
N THR A 89 16.62 -0.83 8.16
CA THR A 89 17.98 -0.63 7.66
C THR A 89 19.00 -1.00 8.72
N ALA A 90 18.78 -0.54 9.95
CA ALA A 90 19.70 -0.84 11.05
C ALA A 90 19.76 -2.34 11.32
N TRP A 91 18.61 -2.99 11.32
CA TRP A 91 18.57 -4.43 11.58
C TRP A 91 19.20 -5.25 10.45
N ILE A 92 18.89 -4.87 9.20
CA ILE A 92 19.37 -5.63 8.03
C ILE A 92 20.87 -5.45 7.86
N ASP A 93 21.36 -4.21 8.06
CA ASP A 93 22.75 -3.88 7.85
C ASP A 93 23.63 -4.14 9.09
N GLN A 94 23.00 -4.65 10.15
CA GLN A 94 23.73 -4.96 11.36
C GLN A 94 24.72 -6.09 11.10
N PRO A 95 25.98 -5.93 11.51
CA PRO A 95 26.94 -7.02 11.32
C PRO A 95 26.51 -8.24 12.11
N SER A 96 26.90 -9.41 11.57
CA SER A 96 26.57 -10.65 12.24
C SER A 96 27.20 -10.66 13.63
N ALA A 97 26.44 -11.04 14.64
CA ALA A 97 26.90 -11.02 16.01
C ALA A 97 27.72 -12.24 16.38
N GLU A 98 27.68 -13.25 15.57
CA GLU A 98 28.35 -14.50 15.91
C GLU A 98 29.72 -14.59 15.45
#